data_12b2f87ca9ede18cf31572524edea463
#
_entry.id   12b2f87ca9ede18cf31572524edea463
#
_cell.length_a   1.000
_cell.length_b   1.000
_cell.length_c   1.000
_cell.angle_alpha   90.00
_cell.angle_beta   90.00
_cell.angle_gamma   90.00
#
_symmetry.space_group_name_H-M   'P 1'
#
loop_
_entity.id
_entity.type
_entity.pdbx_description
1 polymer ?
#
loop_
_entity_poly.entity_id
_entity_poly.type
_entity_poly.pdbx_seq_one_letter_code
_entity_poly.pdbx_strand_id
1 'polypeptide(L)'
;VFSPETVVIKYEFEKNKVEGNYADDFYKEELFLEIPAKAFKKTYAEGELEQVKLVYGKHCYCKGEAGYYVITNGTLKIDHSDKQTKVKLQFKAPVTSLIENVEFTVE
;
A
#
# COMPACT_ATOMS: atom_id res chain seq x y z
N VAL A 1 0.00 -15.86 9.54
CA VAL A 1 0.82 -15.94 10.76
C VAL A 1 1.98 -14.98 10.63
N PHE A 2 2.17 -14.16 11.63
CA PHE A 2 3.28 -13.22 11.62
C PHE A 2 4.56 -13.89 12.08
N SER A 3 5.62 -13.66 11.33
CA SER A 3 6.95 -14.00 11.79
C SER A 3 7.40 -12.91 12.75
N PRO A 4 8.04 -13.24 13.90
CA PRO A 4 8.57 -12.22 14.80
C PRO A 4 9.69 -11.40 14.16
N GLU A 5 10.16 -11.81 12.98
CA GLU A 5 11.23 -11.14 12.27
C GLU A 5 10.74 -10.15 11.22
N THR A 6 9.43 -9.99 11.09
CA THR A 6 8.87 -9.08 10.11
C THR A 6 7.85 -8.14 10.74
N VAL A 7 7.58 -7.02 10.05
CA VAL A 7 6.52 -6.09 10.43
C VAL A 7 5.67 -5.83 9.21
N VAL A 8 4.38 -5.54 9.46
CA VAL A 8 3.44 -5.22 8.40
C VAL A 8 3.21 -3.71 8.42
N ILE A 9 3.34 -3.10 7.25
CA ILE A 9 3.08 -1.68 7.09
C ILE A 9 1.77 -1.53 6.33
N LYS A 10 0.90 -0.68 6.84
CA LYS A 10 -0.37 -0.36 6.21
C LYS A 10 -0.42 1.12 5.86
N TYR A 11 -0.79 1.41 4.62
CA TYR A 11 -1.07 2.77 4.17
C TYR A 11 -2.54 2.83 3.76
N GLU A 12 -3.22 3.87 4.19
CA GLU A 12 -4.65 4.00 3.94
C GLU A 12 -4.95 5.38 3.37
N PHE A 13 -5.67 5.40 2.26
CA PHE A 13 -6.14 6.63 1.64
C PHE A 13 -7.66 6.60 1.61
N GLU A 14 -8.27 7.65 2.12
CA GLU A 14 -9.72 7.75 2.17
C GLU A 14 -10.12 9.08 1.55
N LYS A 15 -10.98 9.02 0.54
CA LYS A 15 -11.44 10.23 -0.12
C LYS A 15 -12.42 10.95 0.79
N ASN A 16 -12.22 12.24 0.96
CA ASN A 16 -13.09 13.04 1.82
C ASN A 16 -14.51 13.07 1.28
N LYS A 17 -15.46 12.92 2.20
CA LYS A 17 -16.86 13.03 1.85
C LYS A 17 -17.22 14.50 1.65
N VAL A 18 -18.03 14.74 0.66
CA VAL A 18 -18.64 16.06 0.46
C VAL A 18 -19.84 16.15 1.38
N GLU A 19 -20.08 17.32 1.93
CA GLU A 19 -21.23 17.54 2.79
C GLU A 19 -22.52 17.11 2.09
N GLY A 20 -23.37 16.37 2.79
CA GLY A 20 -24.59 15.83 2.21
C GLY A 20 -24.43 14.54 1.46
N ASN A 21 -23.29 13.90 1.61
CA ASN A 21 -22.99 12.66 0.93
C ASN A 21 -23.92 11.51 1.29
N TYR A 22 -24.02 10.61 0.32
CA TYR A 22 -24.74 9.37 0.46
C TYR A 22 -23.73 8.21 0.57
N ALA A 23 -24.23 7.04 0.89
CA ALA A 23 -23.38 5.87 1.07
C ALA A 23 -22.54 5.54 -0.18
N ASP A 24 -23.06 5.85 -1.36
CA ASP A 24 -22.36 5.58 -2.61
C ASP A 24 -21.16 6.50 -2.88
N ASP A 25 -20.94 7.48 -2.02
CA ASP A 25 -19.75 8.34 -2.12
C ASP A 25 -18.54 7.78 -1.37
N PHE A 26 -18.70 6.62 -0.75
CA PHE A 26 -17.61 6.00 -0.04
C PHE A 26 -16.47 5.58 -0.97
N TYR A 27 -15.23 5.93 -0.61
CA TYR A 27 -14.05 5.55 -1.37
C TYR A 27 -12.85 5.43 -0.45
N LYS A 28 -12.17 4.30 -0.53
CA LYS A 28 -11.00 4.03 0.29
C LYS A 28 -10.03 3.11 -0.45
N GLU A 29 -8.74 3.39 -0.34
CA GLU A 29 -7.70 2.53 -0.89
C GLU A 29 -6.71 2.20 0.22
N GLU A 30 -6.16 1.00 0.18
CA GLU A 30 -5.21 0.52 1.18
C GLU A 30 -4.03 -0.17 0.53
N LEU A 31 -2.88 -0.08 1.19
CA LEU A 31 -1.70 -0.83 0.79
C LEU A 31 -1.19 -1.56 2.02
N PHE A 32 -0.82 -2.82 1.83
CA PHE A 32 -0.22 -3.64 2.88
C PHE A 32 1.08 -4.23 2.35
N LEU A 33 2.14 -4.15 3.15
CA LEU A 33 3.38 -4.79 2.80
C LEU A 33 4.06 -5.32 4.05
N GLU A 34 4.82 -6.39 3.88
CA GLU A 34 5.54 -7.03 4.98
C GLU A 34 7.05 -6.89 4.71
N ILE A 35 7.78 -6.35 5.69
CA ILE A 35 9.20 -6.14 5.56
C ILE A 35 9.92 -6.72 6.78
N PRO A 36 11.25 -7.00 6.66
CA PRO A 36 12.01 -7.41 7.83
C PRO A 36 11.95 -6.36 8.93
N ALA A 37 11.87 -6.83 10.19
CA ALA A 37 11.81 -5.93 11.33
C ALA A 37 13.14 -5.24 11.57
N LYS A 38 14.23 -5.83 11.09
CA LYS A 38 15.57 -5.29 11.27
C LYS A 38 15.79 -4.07 10.39
N ALA A 39 16.52 -3.09 10.89
CA ALA A 39 16.80 -1.88 10.11
C ALA A 39 17.50 -2.23 8.80
N PHE A 40 17.03 -1.63 7.70
CA PHE A 40 17.62 -1.86 6.38
C PHE A 40 17.18 -0.77 5.42
N LYS A 41 17.89 -0.73 4.29
CA LYS A 41 17.55 0.19 3.20
C LYS A 41 17.65 -0.60 1.92
N LYS A 42 16.58 -0.63 1.14
CA LYS A 42 16.54 -1.41 -0.09
C LYS A 42 15.58 -0.83 -1.10
N THR A 43 15.94 -0.99 -2.38
CA THR A 43 15.06 -0.68 -3.50
C THR A 43 14.64 -1.99 -4.12
N TYR A 44 13.33 -2.22 -4.21
CA TYR A 44 12.75 -3.38 -4.87
C TYR A 44 12.36 -2.96 -6.28
N ALA A 45 12.98 -3.60 -7.26
CA ALA A 45 12.69 -3.31 -8.67
C ALA A 45 11.47 -4.12 -9.12
N GLU A 46 11.05 -3.86 -10.35
CA GLU A 46 9.93 -4.59 -10.93
C GLU A 46 10.22 -6.08 -10.92
N GLY A 47 9.23 -6.86 -10.48
CA GLY A 47 9.40 -8.30 -10.31
C GLY A 47 9.87 -8.70 -8.93
N GLU A 48 10.28 -7.75 -8.10
CA GLU A 48 10.74 -8.04 -6.75
C GLU A 48 9.71 -7.71 -5.66
N LEU A 49 8.59 -7.13 -6.02
CA LEU A 49 7.57 -6.74 -5.04
C LEU A 49 6.96 -7.92 -4.30
N GLU A 50 7.07 -9.12 -4.85
CA GLU A 50 6.61 -10.33 -4.16
C GLU A 50 7.32 -10.54 -2.83
N GLN A 51 8.53 -10.04 -2.70
CA GLN A 51 9.32 -10.21 -1.48
C GLN A 51 8.69 -9.48 -0.30
N VAL A 52 7.93 -8.43 -0.55
CA VAL A 52 7.25 -7.68 0.50
C VAL A 52 5.76 -7.98 0.56
N LYS A 53 5.29 -8.91 -0.26
CA LYS A 53 3.87 -9.33 -0.27
C LYS A 53 2.94 -8.14 -0.37
N LEU A 54 3.20 -7.26 -1.34
CA LEU A 54 2.41 -6.05 -1.51
C LEU A 54 0.99 -6.38 -1.95
N VAL A 55 0.02 -5.89 -1.19
CA VAL A 55 -1.39 -6.07 -1.48
C VAL A 55 -2.05 -4.70 -1.54
N TYR A 56 -2.84 -4.48 -2.57
CA TYR A 56 -3.62 -3.26 -2.76
C TYR A 56 -5.09 -3.59 -2.55
N GLY A 57 -5.75 -2.79 -1.73
CA GLY A 57 -7.19 -2.95 -1.49
C GLY A 57 -7.93 -1.71 -1.96
N LYS A 58 -9.05 -1.93 -2.66
CA LYS A 58 -9.91 -0.86 -3.11
C LYS A 58 -11.31 -1.09 -2.58
N HIS A 59 -11.86 -0.09 -1.90
CA HIS A 59 -13.18 -0.17 -1.30
C HIS A 59 -14.00 1.02 -1.81
N CYS A 60 -15.04 0.71 -2.58
CA CYS A 60 -15.91 1.73 -3.14
C CYS A 60 -17.18 1.06 -3.66
N TYR A 61 -18.14 1.87 -4.06
CA TYR A 61 -19.31 1.36 -4.75
C TYR A 61 -19.07 1.36 -6.27
N CYS A 62 -17.89 0.88 -6.65
CA CYS A 62 -17.47 0.80 -8.06
C CYS A 62 -17.58 -0.64 -8.51
N LYS A 63 -18.56 -0.90 -9.31
CA LYS A 63 -18.90 -2.25 -9.75
C LYS A 63 -17.69 -2.95 -10.39
N GLY A 64 -17.34 -4.11 -9.84
CA GLY A 64 -16.28 -4.93 -10.40
C GLY A 64 -14.86 -4.52 -10.05
N GLU A 65 -14.67 -3.43 -9.30
CA GLU A 65 -13.32 -2.96 -8.94
C GLU A 65 -12.97 -3.11 -7.47
N ALA A 66 -13.96 -3.21 -6.60
CA ALA A 66 -13.66 -3.35 -5.17
C ALA A 66 -13.05 -4.72 -4.88
N GLY A 67 -12.07 -4.75 -3.95
CA GLY A 67 -11.44 -5.99 -3.54
C GLY A 67 -9.95 -5.80 -3.26
N TYR A 68 -9.26 -6.92 -3.07
CA TYR A 68 -7.83 -6.94 -2.80
C TYR A 68 -7.08 -7.56 -3.95
N TYR A 69 -5.92 -6.98 -4.26
CA TYR A 69 -5.11 -7.40 -5.41
C TYR A 69 -3.66 -7.51 -5.00
N VAL A 70 -3.01 -8.62 -5.37
CA VAL A 70 -1.57 -8.77 -5.18
C VAL A 70 -0.87 -7.94 -6.24
N ILE A 71 0.07 -7.09 -5.83
CA ILE A 71 0.78 -6.19 -6.74
C ILE A 71 2.19 -6.70 -6.98
N THR A 72 2.51 -6.94 -8.24
CA THR A 72 3.84 -7.40 -8.63
C THR A 72 4.56 -6.43 -9.56
N ASN A 73 3.85 -5.46 -10.12
CA ASN A 73 4.41 -4.49 -11.06
C ASN A 73 4.69 -3.17 -10.37
N GLY A 74 5.94 -2.72 -10.40
CA GLY A 74 6.29 -1.43 -9.83
C GLY A 74 7.64 -1.44 -9.16
N THR A 75 7.97 -0.34 -8.49
CA THR A 75 9.21 -0.20 -7.75
C THR A 75 8.91 0.32 -6.35
N LEU A 76 9.73 -0.09 -5.40
CA LEU A 76 9.55 0.25 -4.00
C LEU A 76 10.89 0.59 -3.38
N LYS A 77 10.96 1.74 -2.71
CA LYS A 77 12.13 2.11 -1.92
C LYS A 77 11.74 2.13 -0.46
N ILE A 78 12.49 1.41 0.37
CA ILE A 78 12.27 1.38 1.81
C ILE A 78 13.55 1.76 2.53
N ASP A 79 13.40 2.64 3.51
CA ASP A 79 14.46 3.01 4.44
C ASP A 79 13.86 2.81 5.83
N HIS A 80 14.11 1.63 6.41
CA HIS A 80 13.55 1.21 7.68
C HIS A 80 14.59 1.35 8.78
N SER A 81 14.27 2.13 9.80
CA SER A 81 15.15 2.33 10.95
C SER A 81 14.37 2.15 12.25
N ASP A 82 15.08 2.17 13.37
CA ASP A 82 14.45 2.03 14.68
C ASP A 82 13.46 3.14 15.00
N LYS A 83 13.61 4.29 14.35
CA LYS A 83 12.81 5.46 14.65
C LYS A 83 11.70 5.69 13.67
N GLN A 84 11.91 5.33 12.41
CA GLN A 84 10.91 5.58 11.38
C GLN A 84 11.17 4.71 10.16
N THR A 85 10.15 4.57 9.35
CA THR A 85 10.22 3.85 8.08
C THR A 85 9.74 4.78 6.98
N LYS A 86 10.60 5.02 5.99
CA LYS A 86 10.24 5.83 4.82
C LYS A 86 9.94 4.89 3.67
N VAL A 87 8.81 5.11 3.02
CA VAL A 87 8.35 4.26 1.92
C VAL A 87 8.05 5.13 0.72
N LYS A 88 8.63 4.77 -0.42
CA LYS A 88 8.31 5.40 -1.69
C LYS A 88 7.94 4.30 -2.66
N LEU A 89 6.73 4.33 -3.15
CA LEU A 89 6.16 3.27 -3.97
C LEU A 89 5.56 3.81 -5.26
N GLN A 90 5.94 3.20 -6.38
CA GLN A 90 5.27 3.39 -7.65
C GLN A 90 4.81 2.01 -8.10
N PHE A 91 3.54 1.86 -8.43
CA PHE A 91 3.02 0.58 -8.87
C PHE A 91 1.88 0.78 -9.84
N LYS A 92 1.51 -0.29 -10.52
CA LYS A 92 0.36 -0.27 -11.41
C LYS A 92 -0.71 -1.19 -10.86
N ALA A 93 -1.84 -0.62 -10.49
CA ALA A 93 -2.95 -1.39 -10.00
C ALA A 93 -3.73 -2.01 -11.18
N PRO A 94 -4.34 -3.19 -10.98
CA PRO A 94 -5.16 -3.80 -12.04
C PRO A 94 -6.50 -3.10 -12.23
N VAL A 95 -6.80 -2.11 -11.37
CA VAL A 95 -8.01 -1.30 -11.44
C VAL A 95 -7.62 0.16 -11.30
N THR A 96 -8.56 1.06 -11.51
CA THR A 96 -8.31 2.50 -11.34
C THR A 96 -7.89 2.80 -9.90
N SER A 97 -6.77 3.49 -9.73
CA SER A 97 -6.23 3.81 -8.42
C SER A 97 -5.78 5.27 -8.36
N LEU A 98 -5.95 5.89 -7.19
CA LEU A 98 -5.49 7.26 -6.94
C LEU A 98 -4.15 7.27 -6.20
N ILE A 99 -3.62 6.10 -5.84
CA ILE A 99 -2.40 6.02 -5.04
C ILE A 99 -1.30 5.19 -5.72
N GLU A 100 -1.25 5.19 -7.05
CA GLU A 100 -0.21 4.44 -7.78
C GLU A 100 1.18 5.04 -7.60
N ASN A 101 1.28 6.20 -6.99
CA ASN A 101 2.55 6.86 -6.73
C ASN A 101 2.44 7.51 -5.35
N VAL A 102 2.94 6.83 -4.33
CA VAL A 102 2.83 7.30 -2.95
C VAL A 102 4.18 7.36 -2.27
N GLU A 103 4.30 8.31 -1.36
CA GLU A 103 5.49 8.44 -0.52
C GLU A 103 5.00 8.79 0.88
N PHE A 104 5.41 8.00 1.87
CA PHE A 104 4.96 8.24 3.23
C PHE A 104 5.99 7.76 4.24
N THR A 105 5.84 8.24 5.47
CA THR A 105 6.71 7.87 6.59
C THR A 105 5.87 7.32 7.73
N VAL A 106 6.31 6.21 8.28
CA VAL A 106 5.70 5.58 9.45
C VAL A 106 6.65 5.77 10.63
N GLU A 107 6.12 6.29 11.72
CA GLU A 107 6.94 6.53 12.92
C GLU A 107 6.62 5.58 14.06
#